data_28df1173a55637c06a133d41734b1e28
#
_entry.id   28df1173a55637c06a133d41734b1e28
#
_cell.length_a   1.000
_cell.length_b   1.000
_cell.length_c   1.000
_cell.angle_alpha   90.00
_cell.angle_beta   90.00
_cell.angle_gamma   90.00
#
_symmetry.space_group_name_H-M   'P 1'
#
loop_
_entity.id
_entity.type
_entity.pdbx_description
1 polymer ?
#
loop_
_entity_poly.entity_id
_entity_poly.type
_entity_poly.pdbx_seq_one_letter_code
_entity_poly.pdbx_strand_id
1 'polypeptide(L)'
;NKKILLVLGNLADNKLSEGLSSICNVERLNVYRTNLETSVRKEITTLIENKNTISTFTSPSAFKAFYKMYNPKKTTLVSIGKTTSNYIKSLGFSADIISKKQTYDGISKEIINYYETKKITKWAFQ
;
A
#
# COMPACT_ATOMS: atom_id res chain seq x y z
N ASN A 1 17.14 31.17 15.17
CA ASN A 1 17.31 29.84 14.58
C ASN A 1 16.34 28.86 15.25
N LYS A 2 15.32 28.40 14.52
CA LYS A 2 14.42 27.33 15.00
C LYS A 2 15.06 25.97 14.75
N LYS A 3 14.90 25.06 15.70
CA LYS A 3 15.25 23.66 15.56
C LYS A 3 13.98 22.84 15.35
N ILE A 4 14.01 21.86 14.46
CA ILE A 4 12.91 20.93 14.21
C ILE A 4 13.39 19.53 14.54
N LEU A 5 12.62 18.84 15.38
CA LEU A 5 12.82 17.41 15.65
C LEU A 5 11.78 16.62 14.84
N LEU A 6 12.24 15.81 13.92
CA LEU A 6 11.40 14.85 13.17
C LEU A 6 11.35 13.53 13.92
N VAL A 7 10.19 13.23 14.45
CA VAL A 7 9.93 11.98 15.19
C VAL A 7 9.29 10.98 14.22
N LEU A 8 10.04 9.99 13.77
CA LEU A 8 9.71 9.14 12.63
C LEU A 8 9.99 7.66 12.92
N GLY A 9 9.52 6.79 12.03
CA GLY A 9 9.98 5.40 11.95
C GLY A 9 11.21 5.26 11.04
N ASN A 10 11.92 4.14 11.16
CA ASN A 10 13.14 3.87 10.39
C ASN A 10 12.95 3.81 8.86
N LEU A 11 11.73 3.54 8.38
CA LEU A 11 11.41 3.45 6.94
C LEU A 11 10.89 4.77 6.34
N ALA A 12 10.73 5.84 7.14
CA ALA A 12 10.34 7.14 6.63
C ALA A 12 11.43 7.69 5.70
N ASP A 13 11.04 8.25 4.54
CA ASP A 13 11.98 8.84 3.60
C ASP A 13 12.60 10.15 4.13
N ASN A 14 13.60 10.66 3.44
CA ASN A 14 14.34 11.85 3.86
C ASN A 14 13.80 13.17 3.25
N LYS A 15 12.74 13.12 2.43
CA LYS A 15 12.26 14.29 1.68
C LYS A 15 11.91 15.47 2.57
N LEU A 16 11.24 15.20 3.71
CA LEU A 16 10.89 16.27 4.65
C LEU A 16 12.13 16.85 5.33
N SER A 17 13.08 16.00 5.74
CA SER A 17 14.34 16.42 6.32
C SER A 17 15.16 17.27 5.35
N GLU A 18 15.30 16.82 4.11
CA GLU A 18 16.02 17.52 3.05
C GLU A 18 15.38 18.88 2.73
N GLY A 19 14.05 18.91 2.57
CA GLY A 19 13.33 20.15 2.29
C GLY A 19 13.43 21.20 3.40
N LEU A 20 13.50 20.79 4.65
CA LEU A 20 13.59 21.68 5.81
C LEU A 20 15.03 22.10 6.15
N SER A 21 16.03 21.32 5.79
CA SER A 21 17.44 21.57 6.14
C SER A 21 18.01 22.85 5.54
N SER A 22 17.40 23.37 4.47
CA SER A 22 17.78 24.64 3.85
C SER A 22 17.35 25.88 4.65
N ILE A 23 16.38 25.75 5.54
CA ILE A 23 15.77 26.89 6.27
C ILE A 23 15.88 26.78 7.79
N CYS A 24 16.21 25.61 8.33
CA CYS A 24 16.32 25.38 9.77
C CYS A 24 17.25 24.21 10.11
N ASN A 25 17.63 24.10 11.39
CA ASN A 25 18.34 22.92 11.88
C ASN A 25 17.35 21.78 12.11
N VAL A 26 17.56 20.65 11.43
CA VAL A 26 16.68 19.48 11.49
C VAL A 26 17.41 18.33 12.16
N GLU A 27 16.82 17.80 13.23
CA GLU A 27 17.24 16.56 13.87
C GLU A 27 16.21 15.47 13.63
N ARG A 28 16.65 14.23 13.44
CA ARG A 28 15.79 13.07 13.23
C ARG A 28 15.91 12.11 14.41
N LEU A 29 14.75 11.75 14.98
CA LEU A 29 14.64 10.73 16.00
C LEU A 29 13.79 9.57 15.48
N ASN A 30 14.40 8.40 15.33
CA ASN A 30 13.66 7.18 15.01
C ASN A 30 13.12 6.58 16.32
N VAL A 31 11.81 6.63 16.52
CA VAL A 31 11.13 6.17 17.74
C VAL A 31 10.59 4.75 17.63
N TYR A 32 10.54 4.17 16.43
CA TYR A 32 10.20 2.77 16.23
C TYR A 32 10.92 2.21 15.00
N ARG A 33 11.06 0.90 14.96
CA ARG A 33 11.64 0.17 13.85
C ARG A 33 10.60 -0.77 13.24
N THR A 34 10.35 -0.62 11.95
CA THR A 34 9.57 -1.57 11.16
C THR A 34 10.52 -2.53 10.46
N ASN A 35 10.34 -3.83 10.69
CA ASN A 35 11.01 -4.89 9.95
C ASN A 35 10.02 -5.48 8.95
N LEU A 36 10.48 -5.75 7.73
CA LEU A 36 9.65 -6.43 6.74
C LEU A 36 9.60 -7.92 7.09
N GLU A 37 8.39 -8.49 7.02
CA GLU A 37 8.21 -9.95 7.07
C GLU A 37 8.91 -10.58 5.85
N THR A 38 9.63 -11.66 6.08
CA THR A 38 10.41 -12.36 5.04
C THR A 38 10.08 -13.85 4.94
N SER A 39 9.25 -14.37 5.83
CA SER A 39 8.85 -15.77 5.84
C SER A 39 7.55 -15.99 5.07
N VAL A 40 7.58 -16.95 4.14
CA VAL A 40 6.40 -17.39 3.40
C VAL A 40 5.54 -18.28 4.29
N ARG A 41 4.25 -17.97 4.38
CA ARG A 41 3.26 -18.77 5.11
C ARG A 41 2.41 -19.56 4.13
N LYS A 42 2.33 -20.88 4.35
CA LYS A 42 1.58 -21.78 3.47
C LYS A 42 0.10 -21.40 3.37
N GLU A 43 -0.51 -21.00 4.48
CA GLU A 43 -1.92 -20.57 4.52
C GLU A 43 -2.16 -19.36 3.63
N ILE A 44 -1.23 -18.39 3.62
CA ILE A 44 -1.32 -17.19 2.77
C ILE A 44 -1.12 -17.57 1.30
N THR A 45 -0.18 -18.47 1.01
CA THR A 45 0.01 -18.99 -0.36
C THR A 45 -1.28 -19.61 -0.88
N THR A 46 -1.94 -20.45 -0.09
CA THR A 46 -3.21 -21.08 -0.46
C THR A 46 -4.32 -20.05 -0.69
N LEU A 47 -4.42 -19.01 0.15
CA LEU A 47 -5.38 -17.93 -0.04
C LEU A 47 -5.14 -17.17 -1.34
N ILE A 48 -3.89 -16.85 -1.66
CA ILE A 48 -3.52 -16.10 -2.86
C ILE A 48 -3.78 -16.92 -4.13
N GLU A 49 -3.63 -18.23 -4.06
CA GLU A 49 -3.95 -19.12 -5.19
C GLU A 49 -5.45 -19.22 -5.47
N ASN A 50 -6.27 -18.83 -4.52
CA ASN A 50 -7.71 -18.69 -4.72
C ASN A 50 -7.99 -17.43 -5.56
N LYS A 51 -8.57 -17.60 -6.74
CA LYS A 51 -8.88 -16.51 -7.70
C LYS A 51 -9.79 -15.41 -7.15
N ASN A 52 -10.43 -15.61 -6.02
CA ASN A 52 -11.33 -14.65 -5.37
C ASN A 52 -10.65 -13.86 -4.24
N THR A 53 -9.36 -13.99 -4.07
CA THR A 53 -8.64 -13.27 -3.02
C THR A 53 -8.39 -11.81 -3.40
N ILE A 54 -8.64 -10.92 -2.44
CA ILE A 54 -8.36 -9.49 -2.52
C ILE A 54 -7.23 -9.17 -1.54
N SER A 55 -6.18 -8.53 -2.02
CA SER A 55 -5.06 -8.09 -1.18
C SER A 55 -5.03 -6.58 -1.09
N THR A 56 -5.15 -6.05 0.13
CA THR A 56 -5.19 -4.61 0.40
C THR A 56 -3.86 -4.11 0.94
N PHE A 57 -3.38 -3.00 0.41
CA PHE A 57 -2.09 -2.41 0.79
C PHE A 57 -2.29 -0.97 1.27
N THR A 58 -1.93 -0.73 2.52
CA THR A 58 -2.05 0.58 3.18
C THR A 58 -0.75 1.38 3.14
N SER A 59 0.32 0.80 2.61
CA SER A 59 1.61 1.48 2.43
C SER A 59 2.46 0.82 1.34
N PRO A 60 3.41 1.56 0.74
CA PRO A 60 4.40 0.99 -0.17
C PRO A 60 5.23 -0.13 0.46
N SER A 61 5.58 -0.01 1.74
CA SER A 61 6.38 -1.03 2.45
C SER A 61 5.63 -2.34 2.64
N ALA A 62 4.31 -2.29 2.86
CA ALA A 62 3.47 -3.48 2.92
C ALA A 62 3.46 -4.23 1.57
N PHE A 63 3.31 -3.52 0.45
CA PHE A 63 3.40 -4.13 -0.87
C PHE A 63 4.80 -4.69 -1.15
N LYS A 64 5.86 -3.97 -0.77
CA LYS A 64 7.25 -4.42 -0.91
C LYS A 64 7.49 -5.76 -0.19
N ALA A 65 7.00 -5.90 1.03
CA ALA A 65 7.10 -7.15 1.77
C ALA A 65 6.33 -8.28 1.08
N PHE A 66 5.08 -8.02 0.70
CA PHE A 66 4.22 -8.97 0.00
C PHE A 66 4.84 -9.45 -1.33
N TYR A 67 5.30 -8.52 -2.16
CA TYR A 67 5.89 -8.79 -3.47
C TYR A 67 7.13 -9.69 -3.40
N LYS A 68 7.90 -9.61 -2.32
CA LYS A 68 9.08 -10.47 -2.12
C LYS A 68 8.73 -11.92 -1.81
N MET A 69 7.53 -12.17 -1.29
CA MET A 69 7.12 -13.48 -0.80
C MET A 69 6.06 -14.15 -1.68
N TYR A 70 5.23 -13.34 -2.34
CA TYR A 70 4.05 -13.83 -3.05
C TYR A 70 3.93 -13.19 -4.44
N ASN A 71 3.20 -13.86 -5.34
CA ASN A 71 2.95 -13.34 -6.67
C ASN A 71 1.73 -12.39 -6.69
N PRO A 72 1.92 -11.08 -6.90
CA PRO A 72 0.81 -10.12 -6.90
C PRO A 72 -0.23 -10.36 -8.00
N LYS A 73 0.14 -11.02 -9.11
CA LYS A 73 -0.77 -11.30 -10.24
C LYS A 73 -1.87 -12.31 -9.92
N LYS A 74 -1.75 -13.02 -8.80
CA LYS A 74 -2.72 -14.05 -8.40
C LYS A 74 -3.86 -13.52 -7.53
N THR A 75 -3.91 -12.23 -7.24
CA THR A 75 -4.90 -11.61 -6.36
C THR A 75 -5.34 -10.26 -6.91
N THR A 76 -6.55 -9.82 -6.56
CA THR A 76 -6.99 -8.46 -6.84
C THR A 76 -6.24 -7.47 -5.93
N LEU A 77 -5.52 -6.51 -6.52
CA LEU A 77 -4.69 -5.56 -5.78
C LEU A 77 -5.48 -4.30 -5.43
N VAL A 78 -5.53 -3.95 -4.17
CA VAL A 78 -6.18 -2.74 -3.67
C VAL A 78 -5.17 -1.85 -2.96
N SER A 79 -5.09 -0.58 -3.34
CA SER A 79 -4.25 0.41 -2.65
C SER A 79 -5.08 1.43 -1.90
N ILE A 80 -4.58 1.86 -0.74
CA ILE A 80 -5.22 2.89 0.08
C ILE A 80 -5.22 4.27 -0.60
N GLY A 81 -4.35 4.50 -1.56
CA GLY A 81 -4.25 5.77 -2.27
C GLY A 81 -3.15 5.79 -3.32
N LYS A 82 -2.97 6.98 -3.91
CA LYS A 82 -2.06 7.19 -5.06
C LYS A 82 -0.61 6.84 -4.75
N THR A 83 -0.08 7.17 -3.58
CA THR A 83 1.33 6.90 -3.22
C THR A 83 1.62 5.40 -3.26
N THR A 84 0.77 4.58 -2.66
CA THR A 84 0.91 3.12 -2.68
C THR A 84 0.69 2.57 -4.10
N SER A 85 -0.30 3.08 -4.83
CA SER A 85 -0.56 2.68 -6.21
C SER A 85 0.61 3.00 -7.14
N ASN A 86 1.22 4.17 -7.02
CA ASN A 86 2.40 4.55 -7.81
C ASN A 86 3.60 3.65 -7.52
N TYR A 87 3.78 3.25 -6.25
CA TYR A 87 4.83 2.30 -5.89
C TYR A 87 4.57 0.92 -6.50
N ILE A 88 3.34 0.41 -6.46
CA ILE A 88 2.93 -0.83 -7.12
C ILE A 88 3.27 -0.76 -8.61
N LYS A 89 2.93 0.37 -9.26
CA LYS A 89 3.21 0.61 -10.67
C LYS A 89 4.71 0.65 -11.00
N SER A 90 5.52 1.22 -10.14
CA SER A 90 6.98 1.28 -10.32
C SER A 90 7.65 -0.10 -10.34
N LEU A 91 7.00 -1.12 -9.78
CA LEU A 91 7.44 -2.51 -9.79
C LEU A 91 6.81 -3.34 -10.94
N GLY A 92 6.12 -2.70 -11.88
CA GLY A 92 5.55 -3.36 -13.06
C GLY A 92 4.17 -4.00 -12.83
N PHE A 93 3.47 -3.64 -11.74
CA PHE A 93 2.12 -4.10 -11.44
C PHE A 93 1.12 -2.94 -11.54
N SER A 94 -0.17 -3.23 -11.39
CA SER A 94 -1.23 -2.23 -11.35
C SER A 94 -2.19 -2.56 -10.24
N ALA A 95 -2.56 -1.56 -9.42
CA ALA A 95 -3.66 -1.72 -8.49
C ALA A 95 -4.98 -1.75 -9.27
N ASP A 96 -5.79 -2.76 -9.03
CA ASP A 96 -7.13 -2.91 -9.63
C ASP A 96 -8.11 -1.89 -9.04
N ILE A 97 -7.92 -1.58 -7.75
CA ILE A 97 -8.75 -0.65 -7.00
C ILE A 97 -7.84 0.34 -6.26
N ILE A 98 -8.13 1.63 -6.41
CA ILE A 98 -7.42 2.70 -5.70
C ILE A 98 -8.46 3.46 -4.89
N SER A 99 -8.29 3.50 -3.56
CA SER A 99 -9.20 4.23 -2.70
C SER A 99 -9.09 5.74 -2.94
N LYS A 100 -10.25 6.41 -3.06
CA LYS A 100 -10.33 7.88 -3.19
C LYS A 100 -10.05 8.59 -1.87
N LYS A 101 -10.35 7.91 -0.75
CA LYS A 101 -10.04 8.40 0.60
C LYS A 101 -9.05 7.45 1.24
N GLN A 102 -7.98 7.99 1.83
CA GLN A 102 -6.91 7.21 2.47
C GLN A 102 -7.33 6.73 3.88
N THR A 103 -8.44 6.01 3.92
CA THR A 103 -9.04 5.44 5.14
C THR A 103 -9.50 4.01 4.89
N TYR A 104 -9.66 3.22 5.95
CA TYR A 104 -10.22 1.86 5.83
C TYR A 104 -11.66 1.86 5.28
N ASP A 105 -12.48 2.85 5.67
CA ASP A 105 -13.81 3.04 5.09
C ASP A 105 -13.75 3.35 3.59
N GLY A 106 -12.76 4.15 3.17
CA GLY A 106 -12.51 4.45 1.77
C GLY A 106 -12.20 3.19 0.97
N ILE A 107 -11.30 2.33 1.50
CA ILE A 107 -10.97 1.03 0.89
C ILE A 107 -12.24 0.16 0.77
N SER A 108 -13.00 0.02 1.86
CA SER A 108 -14.20 -0.81 1.89
C SER A 108 -15.24 -0.37 0.86
N LYS A 109 -15.49 0.94 0.76
CA LYS A 109 -16.42 1.50 -0.23
C LYS A 109 -16.00 1.24 -1.66
N GLU A 110 -14.72 1.43 -1.99
CA GLU A 110 -14.24 1.21 -3.36
C GLU A 110 -14.23 -0.29 -3.72
N ILE A 111 -13.96 -1.19 -2.79
CA ILE A 111 -14.10 -2.63 -3.02
C ILE A 111 -15.56 -2.99 -3.33
N ILE A 112 -16.51 -2.51 -2.53
CA ILE A 112 -17.94 -2.75 -2.74
C ILE A 112 -18.36 -2.23 -4.13
N ASN A 113 -18.05 -0.98 -4.44
CA ASN A 113 -18.38 -0.36 -5.73
C ASN A 113 -17.81 -1.14 -6.92
N TYR A 114 -16.58 -1.61 -6.81
CA TYR A 114 -15.91 -2.38 -7.87
C TYR A 114 -16.65 -3.68 -8.18
N TYR A 115 -17.08 -4.41 -7.15
CA TYR A 115 -17.79 -5.68 -7.35
C TYR A 115 -19.25 -5.50 -7.70
N GLU A 116 -19.91 -4.47 -7.21
CA GLU A 116 -21.29 -4.13 -7.63
C GLU A 116 -21.33 -3.74 -9.11
N THR A 117 -20.41 -2.91 -9.57
CA THR A 117 -20.30 -2.53 -10.99
C THR A 117 -20.07 -3.75 -11.87
N LYS A 118 -19.19 -4.67 -11.45
CA LYS A 118 -18.95 -5.93 -12.20
C LYS A 118 -20.18 -6.83 -12.25
N LYS A 119 -20.99 -6.90 -11.21
CA LYS A 119 -22.26 -7.63 -11.23
C LYS A 119 -23.22 -7.06 -12.27
N ILE A 120 -23.43 -5.74 -12.26
CA ILE A 120 -24.30 -5.05 -13.22
C ILE A 120 -23.85 -5.32 -14.66
N THR A 121 -22.56 -5.20 -14.96
CA THR A 121 -22.00 -5.47 -16.30
C THR A 121 -22.26 -6.92 -16.73
N LYS A 122 -22.12 -7.88 -15.83
CA LYS A 122 -22.38 -9.30 -16.14
C LYS A 122 -23.86 -9.57 -16.48
N TRP A 123 -24.79 -8.84 -15.87
CA TRP A 123 -26.23 -8.95 -16.17
C TRP A 123 -26.62 -8.22 -17.45
N ALA A 124 -25.96 -7.12 -17.78
CA ALA A 124 -26.28 -6.30 -18.97
C ALA A 124 -25.88 -6.97 -20.30
N PHE A 125 -24.98 -7.96 -20.28
CA PHE A 125 -24.48 -8.68 -21.46
C PHE A 125 -24.92 -10.15 -21.52
N GLN A 126 -25.85 -10.54 -20.69
CA GLN A 126 -26.60 -11.82 -20.79
C GLN A 126 -27.96 -11.57 -21.45
#